data_3db98913f78af3d0c9d5240a32bd4e22
#
_entry.id   3db98913f78af3d0c9d5240a32bd4e22
#
_cell.length_a   1.000
_cell.length_b   1.000
_cell.length_c   1.000
_cell.angle_alpha   90.00
_cell.angle_beta   90.00
_cell.angle_gamma   90.00
#
_symmetry.space_group_name_H-M   'P 1'
#
loop_
_entity.id
_entity.type
_entity.pdbx_description
1 polymer ?
#
loop_
_entity_poly.entity_id
_entity_poly.type
_entity_poly.pdbx_seq_one_letter_code
_entity_poly.pdbx_strand_id
1 'polypeptide(L)'
;VIAIDRDPNIKLIAQKIKLQNKNRFLFFNKKFSDIDKIQTKNYNIKAIIFDLGYSYTQIKDTKKGLSFESKGKLNMKLGLNSFSADEVINKLDQKDLELIFKYFGEEKDSRLISKKIVEHRLKSKLNTEKLVNIINSVKKKRGKTHNATKIFQAIRIFVNKEISELIYGLINSTRILDIDGIILTVSFHS
;
A
#
# COMPACT_ATOMS: atom_id res chain seq x y z
N VAL A 1 12.41 -10.43 -19.16
CA VAL A 1 11.63 -10.07 -17.95
C VAL A 1 10.86 -8.80 -18.23
N ILE A 2 9.58 -8.78 -17.86
CA ILE A 2 8.72 -7.59 -17.86
C ILE A 2 8.46 -7.23 -16.39
N ALA A 3 8.90 -6.06 -15.97
CA ALA A 3 8.72 -5.56 -14.62
C ALA A 3 7.67 -4.44 -14.59
N ILE A 4 6.85 -4.44 -13.55
CA ILE A 4 5.80 -3.45 -13.32
C ILE A 4 5.96 -2.93 -11.90
N ASP A 5 5.96 -1.63 -11.73
CA ASP A 5 5.89 -1.01 -10.41
C ASP A 5 5.11 0.31 -10.49
N ARG A 6 4.30 0.56 -9.47
CA ARG A 6 3.50 1.79 -9.36
C ARG A 6 4.29 2.99 -8.82
N ASP A 7 5.45 2.76 -8.16
CA ASP A 7 6.28 3.83 -7.63
C ASP A 7 7.10 4.49 -8.76
N PRO A 8 6.86 5.77 -9.07
CA PRO A 8 7.61 6.46 -10.12
C PRO A 8 9.10 6.59 -9.81
N ASN A 9 9.50 6.50 -8.54
CA ASN A 9 10.91 6.60 -8.15
C ASN A 9 11.76 5.41 -8.63
N ILE A 10 11.13 4.27 -8.94
CA ILE A 10 11.80 3.08 -9.46
C ILE A 10 12.27 3.26 -10.92
N LYS A 11 11.75 4.25 -11.65
CA LYS A 11 12.11 4.48 -13.07
C LYS A 11 13.61 4.58 -13.32
N LEU A 12 14.34 5.31 -12.47
CA LEU A 12 15.78 5.47 -12.61
C LEU A 12 16.55 4.15 -12.43
N ILE A 13 16.12 3.33 -11.47
CA ILE A 13 16.70 2.00 -11.24
C ILE A 13 16.40 1.09 -12.44
N ALA A 14 15.14 1.09 -12.90
CA ALA A 14 14.71 0.31 -14.05
C ALA A 14 15.47 0.69 -15.34
N GLN A 15 15.75 1.97 -15.56
CA GLN A 15 16.56 2.45 -16.67
C GLN A 15 17.99 1.88 -16.60
N LYS A 16 18.63 1.88 -15.44
CA LYS A 16 19.97 1.29 -15.26
C LYS A 16 19.96 -0.22 -15.59
N ILE A 17 18.97 -0.95 -15.08
CA ILE A 17 18.81 -2.38 -15.37
C ILE A 17 18.60 -2.61 -16.87
N LYS A 18 17.78 -1.77 -17.53
CA LYS A 18 17.54 -1.85 -18.97
C LYS A 18 18.81 -1.65 -19.78
N LEU A 19 19.66 -0.69 -19.43
CA LEU A 19 20.95 -0.46 -20.10
C LEU A 19 21.87 -1.68 -20.01
N GLN A 20 21.90 -2.36 -18.87
CA GLN A 20 22.69 -3.56 -18.64
C GLN A 20 22.14 -4.80 -19.35
N ASN A 21 20.82 -4.88 -19.54
CA ASN A 21 20.13 -6.07 -20.05
C ASN A 21 19.48 -5.87 -21.42
N LYS A 22 19.65 -4.71 -22.04
CA LYS A 22 19.13 -4.37 -23.39
C LYS A 22 17.70 -4.87 -23.61
N ASN A 23 17.50 -5.76 -24.61
CA ASN A 23 16.18 -6.28 -24.99
C ASN A 23 15.60 -7.36 -24.06
N ARG A 24 16.31 -7.74 -22.99
CA ARG A 24 15.88 -8.77 -22.03
C ARG A 24 15.08 -8.23 -20.85
N PHE A 25 14.99 -6.89 -20.71
CA PHE A 25 14.28 -6.24 -19.61
C PHE A 25 13.41 -5.10 -20.13
N LEU A 26 12.12 -5.16 -19.79
CA LEU A 26 11.15 -4.09 -20.03
C LEU A 26 10.59 -3.62 -18.67
N PHE A 27 10.31 -2.34 -18.54
CA PHE A 27 9.72 -1.77 -17.36
C PHE A 27 8.53 -0.88 -17.69
N PHE A 28 7.43 -1.07 -16.94
CA PHE A 28 6.23 -0.26 -17.04
C PHE A 28 5.89 0.33 -15.68
N ASN A 29 5.77 1.66 -15.58
CA ASN A 29 5.27 2.31 -14.39
C ASN A 29 3.74 2.27 -14.38
N LYS A 30 3.19 1.16 -13.91
CA LYS A 30 1.76 0.85 -13.88
C LYS A 30 1.39 0.14 -12.59
N LYS A 31 0.09 -0.01 -12.36
CA LYS A 31 -0.47 -0.80 -11.27
C LYS A 31 -0.61 -2.27 -11.69
N PHE A 32 -0.74 -3.17 -10.71
CA PHE A 32 -1.02 -4.58 -10.97
C PHE A 32 -2.33 -4.80 -11.72
N SER A 33 -3.35 -4.00 -11.38
CA SER A 33 -4.66 -4.03 -12.05
C SER A 33 -4.60 -3.69 -13.55
N ASP A 34 -3.50 -3.08 -14.03
CA ASP A 34 -3.32 -2.71 -15.43
C ASP A 34 -2.39 -3.68 -16.19
N ILE A 35 -2.14 -4.88 -15.66
CA ILE A 35 -1.20 -5.84 -16.23
C ILE A 35 -1.59 -6.28 -17.65
N ASP A 36 -2.88 -6.40 -17.95
CA ASP A 36 -3.40 -6.76 -19.26
C ASP A 36 -3.30 -5.62 -20.30
N LYS A 37 -3.08 -4.38 -19.84
CA LYS A 37 -2.89 -3.20 -20.69
C LYS A 37 -1.45 -2.99 -21.14
N ILE A 38 -0.57 -3.94 -20.84
CA ILE A 38 0.83 -3.91 -21.26
C ILE A 38 0.94 -4.57 -22.62
N GLN A 39 1.83 -4.08 -23.47
CA GLN A 39 2.10 -4.72 -24.76
C GLN A 39 2.87 -6.02 -24.55
N THR A 40 2.13 -7.13 -24.41
CA THR A 40 2.68 -8.47 -24.21
C THR A 40 2.50 -9.37 -25.43
N LYS A 41 1.83 -8.91 -26.50
CA LYS A 41 1.47 -9.72 -27.67
C LYS A 41 2.61 -10.47 -28.35
N ASN A 42 3.85 -10.01 -28.15
CA ASN A 42 5.03 -10.63 -28.74
C ASN A 42 5.77 -11.55 -27.77
N TYR A 43 5.19 -11.87 -26.62
CA TYR A 43 5.84 -12.65 -25.57
C TYR A 43 4.92 -13.74 -25.05
N ASN A 44 5.46 -14.95 -24.91
CA ASN A 44 4.80 -16.03 -24.22
C ASN A 44 5.06 -15.88 -22.72
N ILE A 45 4.07 -15.43 -21.96
CA ILE A 45 4.19 -15.20 -20.51
C ILE A 45 3.99 -16.51 -19.78
N LYS A 46 5.07 -17.13 -19.31
CA LYS A 46 5.04 -18.43 -18.61
C LYS A 46 4.94 -18.29 -17.10
N ALA A 47 5.30 -17.16 -16.53
CA ALA A 47 5.17 -16.94 -15.10
C ALA A 47 4.90 -15.47 -14.79
N ILE A 48 4.07 -15.22 -13.77
CA ILE A 48 3.80 -13.91 -13.20
C ILE A 48 4.04 -14.00 -11.70
N ILE A 49 4.83 -13.05 -11.17
CA ILE A 49 5.14 -12.98 -9.75
C ILE A 49 4.61 -11.66 -9.19
N PHE A 50 3.74 -11.74 -8.20
CA PHE A 50 3.29 -10.60 -7.41
C PHE A 50 4.09 -10.54 -6.11
N ASP A 51 4.91 -9.50 -5.95
CA ASP A 51 5.60 -9.17 -4.69
C ASP A 51 4.78 -8.09 -3.98
N LEU A 52 4.07 -8.51 -2.92
CA LEU A 52 3.06 -7.67 -2.26
C LEU A 52 3.67 -6.90 -1.10
N GLY A 53 3.22 -5.66 -0.96
CA GLY A 53 3.61 -4.80 0.14
C GLY A 53 4.43 -3.59 -0.29
N TYR A 54 5.41 -3.23 0.51
CA TYR A 54 6.27 -2.07 0.29
C TYR A 54 7.74 -2.41 0.52
N SER A 55 8.62 -1.70 -0.16
CA SER A 55 10.06 -1.91 -0.03
C SER A 55 10.63 -1.25 1.24
N TYR A 56 11.78 -1.75 1.69
CA TYR A 56 12.53 -1.16 2.80
C TYR A 56 12.90 0.31 2.57
N THR A 57 13.19 0.69 1.33
CA THR A 57 13.48 2.08 0.96
C THR A 57 12.24 2.97 1.10
N GLN A 58 11.05 2.44 0.80
CA GLN A 58 9.80 3.18 0.95
C GLN A 58 9.44 3.44 2.42
N ILE A 59 9.67 2.48 3.34
CA ILE A 59 9.38 2.69 4.76
C ILE A 59 10.35 3.69 5.40
N LYS A 60 11.59 3.75 4.93
CA LYS A 60 12.61 4.72 5.39
C LYS A 60 12.40 6.13 4.84
N ASP A 61 11.63 6.28 3.76
CA ASP A 61 11.30 7.60 3.23
C ASP A 61 10.28 8.30 4.15
N THR A 62 10.79 9.17 5.00
CA THR A 62 9.97 9.93 5.95
C THR A 62 8.89 10.77 5.28
N LYS A 63 9.06 11.16 4.00
CA LYS A 63 8.05 11.91 3.22
C LYS A 63 6.84 11.05 2.88
N LYS A 64 7.01 9.74 2.81
CA LYS A 64 5.90 8.80 2.55
C LYS A 64 5.02 8.56 3.78
N GLY A 65 5.53 8.78 5.00
CA GLY A 65 4.76 8.62 6.24
C GLY A 65 4.22 7.20 6.46
N LEU A 66 4.92 6.18 5.96
CA LEU A 66 4.55 4.78 6.12
C LEU A 66 4.85 4.26 7.52
N SER A 67 5.86 4.82 8.17
CA SER A 67 6.22 4.49 9.55
C SER A 67 5.49 5.38 10.55
N PHE A 68 5.01 4.80 11.63
CA PHE A 68 4.46 5.54 12.78
C PHE A 68 5.54 6.32 13.55
N GLU A 69 6.81 6.07 13.30
CA GLU A 69 7.95 6.85 13.81
C GLU A 69 8.21 8.12 12.98
N SER A 70 7.58 8.22 11.82
CA SER A 70 7.72 9.39 10.96
C SER A 70 7.09 10.63 11.60
N LYS A 71 7.86 11.72 11.70
CA LYS A 71 7.35 13.02 12.14
C LYS A 71 6.67 13.83 11.03
N GLY A 72 6.56 13.24 9.84
CA GLY A 72 6.07 13.89 8.63
C GLY A 72 4.56 13.88 8.45
N LYS A 73 4.14 14.27 7.26
CA LYS A 73 2.74 14.21 6.82
C LYS A 73 2.28 12.76 6.66
N LEU A 74 1.02 12.50 6.97
CA LEU A 74 0.35 11.24 6.68
C LEU A 74 0.12 11.09 5.17
N ASN A 75 1.10 10.59 4.44
CA ASN A 75 0.97 10.40 2.99
C ASN A 75 0.54 8.97 2.65
N MET A 76 1.37 7.99 2.97
CA MET A 76 1.23 6.54 2.76
C MET A 76 1.00 6.10 1.30
N LYS A 77 1.19 7.00 0.32
CA LYS A 77 1.09 6.64 -1.10
C LYS A 77 2.32 5.84 -1.53
N LEU A 78 2.09 4.68 -2.12
CA LEU A 78 3.16 3.89 -2.75
C LEU A 78 3.43 4.31 -4.20
N GLY A 79 2.53 5.07 -4.80
CA GLY A 79 2.60 5.61 -6.17
C GLY A 79 1.28 5.43 -6.92
N LEU A 80 1.00 6.28 -7.90
CA LEU A 80 -0.23 6.27 -8.72
C LEU A 80 -1.53 6.21 -7.88
N ASN A 81 -1.57 6.94 -6.77
CA ASN A 81 -2.70 7.00 -5.84
C ASN A 81 -3.51 8.27 -6.02
N SER A 82 -4.83 8.17 -5.87
CA SER A 82 -5.76 9.30 -5.93
C SER A 82 -5.79 10.14 -4.65
N PHE A 83 -5.70 9.51 -3.47
CA PHE A 83 -5.78 10.16 -2.16
C PHE A 83 -4.71 9.66 -1.21
N SER A 84 -4.49 10.38 -0.12
CA SER A 84 -3.46 10.14 0.90
C SER A 84 -4.06 9.72 2.24
N ALA A 85 -3.22 9.20 3.14
CA ALA A 85 -3.61 8.92 4.52
C ALA A 85 -4.09 10.18 5.28
N ASP A 86 -3.54 11.36 4.95
CA ASP A 86 -4.00 12.63 5.49
C ASP A 86 -5.47 12.90 5.18
N GLU A 87 -5.90 12.62 3.94
CA GLU A 87 -7.29 12.77 3.53
C GLU A 87 -8.18 11.74 4.18
N VAL A 88 -7.73 10.48 4.30
CA VAL A 88 -8.47 9.42 5.00
C VAL A 88 -8.74 9.84 6.46
N ILE A 89 -7.71 10.20 7.20
CA ILE A 89 -7.83 10.49 8.64
C ILE A 89 -8.57 11.80 8.91
N ASN A 90 -8.35 12.82 8.07
CA ASN A 90 -8.90 14.15 8.34
C ASN A 90 -10.26 14.41 7.68
N LYS A 91 -10.72 13.58 6.71
CA LYS A 91 -11.96 13.85 5.97
C LYS A 91 -13.03 12.77 6.10
N LEU A 92 -12.67 11.46 6.17
CA LEU A 92 -13.65 10.37 6.23
C LEU A 92 -14.46 10.43 7.52
N ASP A 93 -15.71 9.97 7.49
CA ASP A 93 -16.55 9.91 8.66
C ASP A 93 -16.11 8.81 9.66
N GLN A 94 -16.71 8.80 10.84
CA GLN A 94 -16.36 7.85 11.89
C GLN A 94 -16.61 6.41 11.46
N LYS A 95 -17.73 6.16 10.77
CA LYS A 95 -18.15 4.82 10.34
C LYS A 95 -17.18 4.24 9.31
N ASP A 96 -16.76 5.04 8.34
CA ASP A 96 -15.79 4.62 7.33
C ASP A 96 -14.44 4.30 7.96
N LEU A 97 -13.94 5.16 8.86
CA LEU A 97 -12.71 4.90 9.62
C LEU A 97 -12.81 3.61 10.44
N GLU A 98 -13.93 3.38 11.12
CA GLU A 98 -14.16 2.16 11.89
C GLU A 98 -14.10 0.91 11.00
N LEU A 99 -14.76 0.93 9.83
CA LEU A 99 -14.73 -0.18 8.88
C LEU A 99 -13.33 -0.45 8.34
N ILE A 100 -12.60 0.61 7.97
CA ILE A 100 -11.20 0.50 7.51
C ILE A 100 -10.34 -0.18 8.59
N PHE A 101 -10.40 0.30 9.82
CA PHE A 101 -9.58 -0.24 10.91
C PHE A 101 -9.97 -1.67 11.30
N LYS A 102 -11.25 -1.97 11.27
CA LYS A 102 -11.78 -3.29 11.59
C LYS A 102 -11.37 -4.34 10.54
N TYR A 103 -11.61 -4.05 9.26
CA TYR A 103 -11.44 -5.06 8.20
C TYR A 103 -10.01 -5.13 7.65
N PHE A 104 -9.31 -4.02 7.50
CA PHE A 104 -7.93 -4.03 6.98
C PHE A 104 -6.86 -4.09 8.06
N GLY A 105 -7.20 -3.70 9.29
CA GLY A 105 -6.27 -3.73 10.42
C GLY A 105 -6.59 -4.80 11.45
N GLU A 106 -7.73 -5.48 11.33
CA GLU A 106 -8.21 -6.41 12.37
C GLU A 106 -8.14 -5.79 13.77
N GLU A 107 -8.49 -4.49 13.84
CA GLU A 107 -8.40 -3.72 15.07
C GLU A 107 -9.69 -3.86 15.88
N LYS A 108 -9.58 -4.40 17.09
CA LYS A 108 -10.74 -4.61 17.98
C LYS A 108 -11.29 -3.30 18.56
N ASP A 109 -10.40 -2.33 18.78
CA ASP A 109 -10.75 -1.01 19.31
C ASP A 109 -11.12 0.00 18.20
N SER A 110 -11.41 -0.47 16.98
CA SER A 110 -11.66 0.34 15.78
C SER A 110 -12.69 1.44 16.01
N ARG A 111 -13.82 1.13 16.66
CA ARG A 111 -14.90 2.10 16.99
C ARG A 111 -14.44 3.21 17.92
N LEU A 112 -13.67 2.88 18.95
CA LEU A 112 -13.22 3.88 19.93
C LEU A 112 -12.11 4.75 19.35
N ILE A 113 -11.20 4.15 18.55
CA ILE A 113 -10.12 4.89 17.86
C ILE A 113 -10.71 5.85 16.84
N SER A 114 -11.65 5.40 15.99
CA SER A 114 -12.29 6.23 14.96
C SER A 114 -13.06 7.40 15.60
N LYS A 115 -13.80 7.16 16.69
CA LYS A 115 -14.49 8.21 17.45
C LYS A 115 -13.50 9.27 17.93
N LYS A 116 -12.41 8.87 18.58
CA LYS A 116 -11.40 9.80 19.09
C LYS A 116 -10.69 10.58 17.98
N ILE A 117 -10.44 9.96 16.84
CA ILE A 117 -9.89 10.63 15.66
C ILE A 117 -10.81 11.78 15.23
N VAL A 118 -12.10 11.50 15.08
CA VAL A 118 -13.10 12.50 14.68
C VAL A 118 -13.18 13.65 15.69
N GLU A 119 -13.24 13.35 17.00
CA GLU A 119 -13.25 14.36 18.06
C GLU A 119 -12.01 15.26 18.05
N HIS A 120 -10.82 14.69 17.85
CA HIS A 120 -9.57 15.46 17.89
C HIS A 120 -9.36 16.32 16.62
N ARG A 121 -9.75 15.82 15.43
CA ARG A 121 -9.58 16.60 14.19
C ARG A 121 -10.47 17.85 14.13
N LEU A 122 -11.57 17.91 14.90
CA LEU A 122 -12.39 19.12 15.04
C LEU A 122 -11.60 20.27 15.69
N LYS A 123 -10.61 19.96 16.54
CA LYS A 123 -9.80 20.96 17.24
C LYS A 123 -8.56 21.35 16.41
N SER A 124 -7.95 20.39 15.73
CA SER A 124 -6.77 20.63 14.90
C SER A 124 -6.54 19.48 13.94
N LYS A 125 -6.02 19.79 12.76
CA LYS A 125 -5.62 18.77 11.77
C LYS A 125 -4.64 17.78 12.37
N LEU A 126 -4.88 16.48 12.08
CA LEU A 126 -4.04 15.39 12.56
C LEU A 126 -2.85 15.15 11.63
N ASN A 127 -1.70 14.91 12.23
CA ASN A 127 -0.48 14.41 11.61
C ASN A 127 -0.13 13.03 12.18
N THR A 128 1.00 12.46 11.77
CA THR A 128 1.46 11.13 12.22
C THR A 128 1.54 11.06 13.75
N GLU A 129 2.17 12.02 14.39
CA GLU A 129 2.39 12.04 15.84
C GLU A 129 1.06 12.10 16.63
N LYS A 130 0.16 13.03 16.24
CA LYS A 130 -1.16 13.16 16.88
C LYS A 130 -1.98 11.87 16.71
N LEU A 131 -1.94 11.24 15.54
CA LEU A 131 -2.60 9.96 15.31
C LEU A 131 -2.07 8.87 16.23
N VAL A 132 -0.75 8.73 16.36
CA VAL A 132 -0.11 7.77 17.27
C VAL A 132 -0.52 8.03 18.72
N ASN A 133 -0.55 9.29 19.16
CA ASN A 133 -0.96 9.66 20.51
C ASN A 133 -2.43 9.30 20.79
N ILE A 134 -3.33 9.52 19.82
CA ILE A 134 -4.74 9.12 19.93
C ILE A 134 -4.82 7.59 20.10
N ILE A 135 -4.12 6.82 19.25
CA ILE A 135 -4.15 5.36 19.34
C ILE A 135 -3.62 4.89 20.70
N ASN A 136 -2.50 5.44 21.17
CA ASN A 136 -1.93 5.10 22.47
C ASN A 136 -2.84 5.47 23.65
N SER A 137 -3.67 6.51 23.52
CA SER A 137 -4.64 6.89 24.57
C SER A 137 -5.80 5.89 24.70
N VAL A 138 -6.07 5.10 23.66
CA VAL A 138 -7.11 4.06 23.65
C VAL A 138 -6.52 2.71 24.06
N LYS A 139 -5.36 2.37 23.54
CA LYS A 139 -4.76 1.04 23.67
C LYS A 139 -3.75 1.01 24.82
N LYS A 140 -4.02 0.18 25.82
CA LYS A 140 -2.97 -0.21 26.77
C LYS A 140 -1.95 -1.09 26.03
N LYS A 141 -0.65 -0.81 26.21
CA LYS A 141 0.44 -1.60 25.59
C LYS A 141 0.26 -3.09 25.97
N ARG A 142 -0.08 -3.92 25.00
CA ARG A 142 -0.24 -5.37 25.16
C ARG A 142 0.60 -6.07 24.10
N GLY A 143 1.72 -6.67 24.53
CA GLY A 143 2.56 -7.47 23.65
C GLY A 143 3.74 -6.73 23.00
N LYS A 144 4.40 -7.40 22.06
CA LYS A 144 5.65 -6.93 21.40
C LYS A 144 5.40 -5.90 20.28
N THR A 145 4.21 -5.88 19.69
CA THR A 145 3.89 -5.05 18.54
C THR A 145 3.44 -3.65 19.00
N HIS A 146 3.90 -2.62 18.29
CA HIS A 146 3.49 -1.24 18.58
C HIS A 146 1.99 -1.04 18.35
N ASN A 147 1.31 -0.30 19.25
CA ASN A 147 -0.14 -0.09 19.20
C ASN A 147 -0.67 0.45 17.86
N ALA A 148 0.10 1.29 17.18
CA ALA A 148 -0.28 1.91 15.92
C ALA A 148 -0.13 0.98 14.70
N THR A 149 0.56 -0.16 14.81
CA THR A 149 0.88 -1.03 13.67
C THR A 149 -0.37 -1.39 12.85
N LYS A 150 -1.40 -1.90 13.49
CA LYS A 150 -2.64 -2.33 12.82
C LYS A 150 -3.37 -1.17 12.11
N ILE A 151 -3.41 -0.01 12.75
CA ILE A 151 -4.07 1.19 12.19
C ILE A 151 -3.28 1.72 10.99
N PHE A 152 -1.96 1.81 11.07
CA PHE A 152 -1.11 2.25 9.96
C PHE A 152 -1.19 1.29 8.78
N GLN A 153 -1.19 -0.02 9.04
CA GLN A 153 -1.41 -1.05 8.05
C GLN A 153 -2.78 -0.89 7.36
N ALA A 154 -3.87 -0.73 8.15
CA ALA A 154 -5.21 -0.55 7.62
C ALA A 154 -5.31 0.66 6.67
N ILE A 155 -4.75 1.79 7.10
CA ILE A 155 -4.74 3.01 6.29
C ILE A 155 -3.91 2.79 5.00
N ARG A 156 -2.75 2.14 5.09
CA ARG A 156 -1.90 1.86 3.94
C ARG A 156 -2.62 0.99 2.91
N ILE A 157 -3.23 -0.11 3.38
CA ILE A 157 -4.00 -1.04 2.51
C ILE A 157 -5.12 -0.28 1.80
N PHE A 158 -5.85 0.56 2.53
CA PHE A 158 -6.95 1.34 1.98
C PHE A 158 -6.48 2.40 0.96
N VAL A 159 -5.49 3.23 1.33
CA VAL A 159 -4.93 4.29 0.48
C VAL A 159 -4.39 3.73 -0.82
N ASN A 160 -3.75 2.57 -0.76
CA ASN A 160 -3.11 1.94 -1.91
C ASN A 160 -4.03 0.96 -2.64
N LYS A 161 -5.27 0.74 -2.14
CA LYS A 161 -6.22 -0.23 -2.70
C LYS A 161 -5.58 -1.61 -2.87
N GLU A 162 -4.71 -2.02 -1.92
CA GLU A 162 -3.82 -3.18 -2.09
C GLU A 162 -4.58 -4.45 -2.44
N ILE A 163 -5.72 -4.69 -1.78
CA ILE A 163 -6.56 -5.88 -2.05
C ILE A 163 -7.21 -5.81 -3.43
N SER A 164 -7.79 -4.67 -3.80
CA SER A 164 -8.41 -4.52 -5.13
C SER A 164 -7.37 -4.62 -6.25
N GLU A 165 -6.18 -4.03 -6.05
CA GLU A 165 -5.08 -4.13 -7.01
C GLU A 165 -4.63 -5.58 -7.20
N LEU A 166 -4.55 -6.37 -6.11
CA LEU A 166 -4.23 -7.78 -6.19
C LEU A 166 -5.32 -8.58 -6.91
N ILE A 167 -6.59 -8.40 -6.53
CA ILE A 167 -7.71 -9.12 -7.15
C ILE A 167 -7.74 -8.86 -8.65
N TYR A 168 -7.73 -7.58 -9.07
CA TYR A 168 -7.74 -7.25 -10.50
C TYR A 168 -6.43 -7.65 -11.19
N GLY A 169 -5.29 -7.57 -10.50
CA GLY A 169 -4.03 -8.07 -11.01
C GLY A 169 -4.09 -9.57 -11.32
N LEU A 170 -4.63 -10.38 -10.41
CA LEU A 170 -4.80 -11.82 -10.62
C LEU A 170 -5.76 -12.12 -11.77
N ILE A 171 -6.95 -11.47 -11.79
CA ILE A 171 -7.93 -11.65 -12.87
C ILE A 171 -7.31 -11.25 -14.23
N ASN A 172 -6.64 -10.13 -14.31
CA ASN A 172 -6.07 -9.65 -15.57
C ASN A 172 -4.83 -10.45 -15.99
N SER A 173 -4.13 -11.08 -15.04
CA SER A 173 -3.03 -11.99 -15.33
C SER A 173 -3.47 -13.21 -16.13
N THR A 174 -4.66 -13.76 -15.86
CA THR A 174 -5.16 -14.91 -16.61
C THR A 174 -5.43 -14.63 -18.09
N ARG A 175 -5.55 -13.35 -18.48
CA ARG A 175 -5.76 -12.94 -19.87
C ARG A 175 -4.48 -12.88 -20.70
N ILE A 176 -3.33 -12.80 -20.04
CA ILE A 176 -2.02 -12.64 -20.71
C ILE A 176 -1.08 -13.82 -20.44
N LEU A 177 -1.41 -14.66 -19.46
CA LEU A 177 -0.65 -15.85 -19.12
C LEU A 177 -0.87 -16.91 -20.19
N ASP A 178 0.20 -17.55 -20.62
CA ASP A 178 0.16 -18.66 -21.57
C ASP A 178 -0.41 -19.93 -20.92
N ILE A 179 -0.81 -20.90 -21.73
CA ILE A 179 -1.26 -22.23 -21.27
C ILE A 179 -0.15 -22.83 -20.41
N ASP A 180 -0.53 -23.46 -19.29
CA ASP A 180 0.37 -24.02 -18.27
C ASP A 180 1.28 -23.00 -17.58
N GLY A 181 0.97 -21.72 -17.70
CA GLY A 181 1.70 -20.65 -17.00
C GLY A 181 1.36 -20.62 -15.51
N ILE A 182 2.27 -20.09 -14.70
CA ILE A 182 2.20 -20.10 -13.23
C ILE A 182 2.05 -18.67 -12.70
N ILE A 183 1.17 -18.47 -11.72
CA ILE A 183 1.08 -17.25 -10.93
C ILE A 183 1.60 -17.54 -9.52
N LEU A 184 2.56 -16.72 -9.07
CA LEU A 184 3.11 -16.77 -7.73
C LEU A 184 2.80 -15.45 -7.00
N THR A 185 2.45 -15.55 -5.72
CA THR A 185 2.28 -14.40 -4.84
C THR A 185 3.23 -14.51 -3.65
N VAL A 186 4.00 -13.46 -3.41
CA VAL A 186 4.84 -13.32 -2.22
C VAL A 186 4.17 -12.32 -1.29
N SER A 187 3.86 -12.74 -0.08
CA SER A 187 3.25 -11.88 0.95
C SER A 187 3.99 -12.04 2.27
N PHE A 188 4.29 -10.92 2.90
CA PHE A 188 4.85 -10.87 4.27
C PHE A 188 3.76 -10.62 5.31
N HIS A 189 2.50 -10.78 4.91
CA HIS A 189 1.33 -10.57 5.74
C HIS A 189 0.67 -11.92 6.04
N SER A 190 0.45 -12.16 7.32
CA SER A 190 -0.33 -13.31 7.80
C SER A 190 -1.82 -13.04 7.71
#